data_0c5bdfe3772374ac6b0d8eb7b00ca15d
#
_entry.id   0c5bdfe3772374ac6b0d8eb7b00ca15d
#
_cell.length_a   1.000
_cell.length_b   1.000
_cell.length_c   1.000
_cell.angle_alpha   90.00
_cell.angle_beta   90.00
_cell.angle_gamma   90.00
#
_symmetry.space_group_name_H-M   'P 1'
#
loop_
_entity.id
_entity.type
_entity.pdbx_description
1 polymer ?
#
loop_
_entity_poly.entity_id
_entity_poly.type
_entity_poly.pdbx_seq_one_letter_code
_entity_poly.pdbx_strand_id
1 'polypeptide(L)'
;MTSAHTNVTIMIAEDDEGHAELIMEQLRSAGVSNEIIHFRDGQELWDYLMGAGQRTSRHDAHGFLLLLDIVMPRLDGLEVLQRIKADKQWHNLPIIMLTTTDDPREIEKCRTLGCNCYITKPMEYERFTEMLKRLGLSLLVVQTPKIQPQNGQGGKLT
;
A
#
# COMPACT_ATOMS: atom_id res chain seq x y z
N MET A 1 16.17 17.24 -0.18
CA MET A 1 16.54 16.56 -0.10
C MET A 1 16.05 15.30 -0.27
N THR A 2 16.70 14.53 -0.35
CA THR A 2 16.31 13.25 -0.67
C THR A 2 15.47 12.61 0.35
N SER A 3 15.53 13.05 1.54
CA SER A 3 14.79 12.40 2.58
C SER A 3 13.28 12.52 2.39
N ALA A 4 12.85 13.48 1.62
CA ALA A 4 11.42 13.61 1.40
C ALA A 4 10.84 12.40 0.68
N HIS A 5 11.65 11.72 -0.10
CA HIS A 5 11.16 10.61 -0.87
C HIS A 5 11.00 9.35 -0.06
N THR A 6 11.57 9.30 1.13
CA THR A 6 11.50 8.09 1.91
C THR A 6 10.40 8.16 2.96
N ASN A 7 9.63 9.24 2.96
CA ASN A 7 8.60 9.40 3.96
C ASN A 7 7.21 9.05 3.49
N VAL A 8 7.11 8.06 2.65
CA VAL A 8 5.80 7.62 2.20
C VAL A 8 5.16 6.81 3.32
N THR A 9 3.93 7.12 3.65
CA THR A 9 3.18 6.37 4.64
C THR A 9 2.36 5.32 3.91
N ILE A 10 2.43 4.09 4.37
CA ILE A 10 1.70 3.00 3.75
C ILE A 10 0.39 2.82 4.48
N MET A 11 -0.71 2.90 3.75
CA MET A 11 -2.03 2.67 4.31
C MET A 11 -2.48 1.30 3.86
N ILE A 12 -3.02 0.51 4.77
CA ILE A 12 -3.51 -0.82 4.45
C ILE A 12 -4.96 -0.88 4.88
N ALA A 13 -5.86 -1.10 3.93
CA ALA A 13 -7.27 -1.27 4.23
C ALA A 13 -7.61 -2.75 4.08
N GLU A 14 -7.81 -3.43 5.19
CA GLU A 14 -8.01 -4.86 5.20
C GLU A 14 -8.82 -5.19 6.45
N ASP A 15 -9.97 -5.84 6.29
CA ASP A 15 -10.82 -6.14 7.43
C ASP A 15 -10.41 -7.37 8.22
N ASP A 16 -9.64 -8.26 7.62
CA ASP A 16 -9.20 -9.45 8.33
C ASP A 16 -7.89 -9.12 9.02
N GLU A 17 -7.91 -9.16 10.35
CA GLU A 17 -6.73 -8.77 11.11
C GLU A 17 -5.54 -9.70 10.88
N GLY A 18 -5.80 -10.97 10.66
CA GLY A 18 -4.72 -11.90 10.36
C GLY A 18 -4.04 -11.60 9.05
N HIS A 19 -4.84 -11.24 8.03
CA HIS A 19 -4.26 -10.88 6.75
C HIS A 19 -3.48 -9.57 6.89
N ALA A 20 -4.02 -8.62 7.63
CA ALA A 20 -3.34 -7.34 7.80
C ALA A 20 -2.00 -7.53 8.51
N GLU A 21 -1.99 -8.35 9.55
CA GLU A 21 -0.76 -8.59 10.28
C GLU A 21 0.26 -9.29 9.41
N LEU A 22 -0.17 -10.21 8.58
CA LEU A 22 0.74 -10.91 7.70
C LEU A 22 1.36 -9.96 6.70
N ILE A 23 0.56 -9.07 6.14
CA ILE A 23 1.08 -8.09 5.20
C ILE A 23 2.11 -7.20 5.89
N MET A 24 1.78 -6.71 7.06
CA MET A 24 2.70 -5.84 7.79
C MET A 24 3.99 -6.58 8.15
N GLU A 25 3.86 -7.83 8.54
CA GLU A 25 5.02 -8.61 8.89
C GLU A 25 5.92 -8.83 7.69
N GLN A 26 5.33 -9.10 6.54
CA GLN A 26 6.11 -9.30 5.34
C GLN A 26 6.84 -8.03 4.93
N LEU A 27 6.20 -6.90 5.06
CA LEU A 27 6.85 -5.64 4.74
C LEU A 27 8.01 -5.38 5.70
N ARG A 28 7.80 -5.59 6.99
CA ARG A 28 8.87 -5.35 7.96
C ARG A 28 10.03 -6.33 7.75
N SER A 29 9.73 -7.58 7.46
CA SER A 29 10.78 -8.55 7.23
C SER A 29 11.60 -8.22 5.99
N ALA A 30 11.01 -7.55 5.04
CA ALA A 30 11.71 -7.18 3.82
C ALA A 30 12.48 -5.88 3.96
N GLY A 31 12.47 -5.26 5.13
CA GLY A 31 13.23 -4.04 5.36
C GLY A 31 12.47 -2.75 5.17
N VAL A 32 11.16 -2.82 4.95
CA VAL A 32 10.35 -1.63 4.80
C VAL A 32 10.13 -1.04 6.18
N SER A 33 10.60 0.17 6.41
CA SER A 33 10.49 0.79 7.72
C SER A 33 9.53 1.98 7.73
N ASN A 34 8.82 2.19 6.65
CA ASN A 34 7.88 3.30 6.56
C ASN A 34 6.74 3.14 7.56
N GLU A 35 6.13 4.23 7.92
CA GLU A 35 4.98 4.18 8.80
C GLU A 35 3.85 3.43 8.10
N ILE A 36 3.13 2.58 8.82
CA ILE A 36 2.03 1.83 8.28
C ILE A 36 0.80 2.13 9.11
N ILE A 37 -0.29 2.49 8.47
CA ILE A 37 -1.55 2.73 9.14
C ILE A 37 -2.54 1.69 8.63
N HIS A 38 -3.17 1.00 9.54
CA HIS A 38 -4.12 -0.06 9.18
C HIS A 38 -5.55 0.41 9.42
N PHE A 39 -6.40 0.23 8.42
CA PHE A 39 -7.81 0.55 8.50
C PHE A 39 -8.60 -0.75 8.38
N ARG A 40 -9.64 -0.90 9.19
CA ARG A 40 -10.37 -2.15 9.23
C ARG A 40 -11.48 -2.26 8.22
N ASP A 41 -11.86 -1.18 7.59
CA ASP A 41 -12.86 -1.24 6.54
C ASP A 41 -12.74 0.03 5.70
N GLY A 42 -13.51 0.04 4.63
CA GLY A 42 -13.43 1.14 3.69
C GLY A 42 -13.91 2.46 4.25
N GLN A 43 -14.88 2.41 5.17
CA GLN A 43 -15.40 3.64 5.73
C GLN A 43 -14.36 4.32 6.60
N GLU A 44 -13.62 3.53 7.39
CA GLU A 44 -12.57 4.06 8.23
C GLU A 44 -11.50 4.74 7.37
N LEU A 45 -11.13 4.09 6.28
CA LEU A 45 -10.15 4.66 5.37
C LEU A 45 -10.66 5.95 4.76
N TRP A 46 -11.90 5.94 4.28
CA TRP A 46 -12.45 7.12 3.63
C TRP A 46 -12.53 8.29 4.59
N ASP A 47 -12.94 8.04 5.83
CA ASP A 47 -13.01 9.08 6.84
C ASP A 47 -11.61 9.66 7.10
N TYR A 48 -10.61 8.82 7.11
CA TYR A 48 -9.25 9.30 7.33
C TYR A 48 -8.80 10.19 6.18
N LEU A 49 -9.06 9.78 4.96
CA LEU A 49 -8.65 10.56 3.80
C LEU A 49 -9.32 11.93 3.81
N MET A 50 -10.59 11.96 4.14
CA MET A 50 -11.29 13.22 4.17
C MET A 50 -10.77 14.09 5.30
N GLY A 51 -10.45 13.51 6.43
CA GLY A 51 -9.94 14.27 7.56
C GLY A 51 -8.51 14.74 7.33
N ALA A 52 -7.66 13.87 6.82
CA ALA A 52 -6.29 14.26 6.58
C ALA A 52 -6.20 15.34 5.52
N GLY A 53 -7.08 15.26 4.53
CA GLY A 53 -7.07 16.24 3.48
C GLY A 53 -7.40 17.62 3.96
N GLN A 54 -8.01 17.73 5.13
CA GLN A 54 -8.34 19.02 5.63
C GLN A 54 -7.39 19.50 6.69
N ARG A 55 -6.62 18.62 7.27
CA ARG A 55 -5.82 19.02 8.38
C ARG A 55 -4.42 19.40 8.08
N THR A 56 -3.82 18.94 7.07
CA THR A 56 -2.46 19.31 6.83
C THR A 56 -2.33 19.77 5.44
N SER A 57 -1.35 20.57 5.23
CA SER A 57 -1.14 21.07 3.92
C SER A 57 -0.28 20.16 3.14
N ARG A 58 0.32 19.12 3.74
CA ARG A 58 1.06 18.34 3.00
C ARG A 58 0.49 17.11 2.65
N HIS A 59 -0.63 16.98 2.64
CA HIS A 59 -1.10 15.80 2.34
C HIS A 59 -1.41 15.78 1.03
N ASP A 60 -0.68 15.38 0.26
CA ASP A 60 -1.09 15.17 -1.01
C ASP A 60 -0.92 13.72 -1.25
N ALA A 61 -1.45 13.21 -2.33
CA ALA A 61 -1.42 11.80 -2.64
C ALA A 61 -0.02 11.24 -2.74
N HIS A 62 0.96 12.11 -2.96
CA HIS A 62 2.30 11.61 -3.14
C HIS A 62 2.97 11.17 -1.84
N GLY A 63 2.41 11.52 -0.72
CA GLY A 63 2.98 11.10 0.56
C GLY A 63 2.44 9.78 1.04
N PHE A 64 1.61 9.10 0.27
CA PHE A 64 0.95 7.88 0.69
C PHE A 64 0.97 6.80 -0.37
N LEU A 65 0.89 5.56 0.07
CA LEU A 65 0.67 4.41 -0.80
C LEU A 65 -0.44 3.61 -0.15
N LEU A 66 -1.45 3.23 -0.89
CA LEU A 66 -2.57 2.49 -0.34
C LEU A 66 -2.57 1.05 -0.84
N LEU A 67 -2.63 0.11 0.08
CA LEU A 67 -2.90 -1.30 -0.22
C LEU A 67 -4.35 -1.53 0.16
N LEU A 68 -5.18 -1.84 -0.81
CA LEU A 68 -6.63 -1.82 -0.63
C LEU A 68 -7.24 -3.17 -0.96
N ASP A 69 -7.81 -3.81 0.04
CA ASP A 69 -8.50 -5.08 -0.17
C ASP A 69 -9.81 -4.82 -0.89
N ILE A 70 -10.16 -5.69 -1.80
CA ILE A 70 -11.40 -5.52 -2.55
C ILE A 70 -12.61 -5.82 -1.70
N VAL A 71 -12.59 -6.91 -0.95
CA VAL A 71 -13.78 -7.32 -0.20
C VAL A 71 -13.69 -6.88 1.24
N MET A 72 -14.50 -5.92 1.62
CA MET A 72 -14.53 -5.42 2.99
C MET A 72 -15.96 -5.03 3.33
N PRO A 73 -16.32 -5.07 4.61
CA PRO A 73 -17.67 -4.67 5.01
C PRO A 73 -17.85 -3.18 4.96
N ARG A 74 -19.08 -2.78 5.00
CA ARG A 74 -19.51 -1.39 5.01
C ARG A 74 -19.22 -0.67 3.71
N LEU A 75 -17.99 -0.48 3.34
CA LEU A 75 -17.66 0.20 2.11
C LEU A 75 -16.56 -0.63 1.50
N ASP A 76 -16.84 -1.39 0.46
CA ASP A 76 -15.85 -2.31 -0.08
C ASP A 76 -14.80 -1.59 -0.91
N GLY A 77 -13.77 -2.33 -1.29
CA GLY A 77 -12.62 -1.74 -1.93
C GLY A 77 -12.89 -1.11 -3.27
N LEU A 78 -13.79 -1.70 -4.05
CA LEU A 78 -14.10 -1.11 -5.35
C LEU A 78 -14.83 0.20 -5.19
N GLU A 79 -15.70 0.29 -4.20
CA GLU A 79 -16.40 1.53 -3.92
C GLU A 79 -15.44 2.60 -3.44
N VAL A 80 -14.51 2.23 -2.57
CA VAL A 80 -13.51 3.17 -2.11
C VAL A 80 -12.65 3.64 -3.28
N LEU A 81 -12.24 2.71 -4.13
CA LEU A 81 -11.43 3.06 -5.29
C LEU A 81 -12.15 4.08 -6.16
N GLN A 82 -13.45 3.85 -6.37
CA GLN A 82 -14.22 4.76 -7.20
C GLN A 82 -14.27 6.16 -6.58
N ARG A 83 -14.46 6.24 -5.28
CA ARG A 83 -14.50 7.52 -4.60
C ARG A 83 -13.15 8.24 -4.66
N ILE A 84 -12.08 7.50 -4.48
CA ILE A 84 -10.75 8.09 -4.51
C ILE A 84 -10.47 8.65 -5.91
N LYS A 85 -10.80 7.88 -6.93
CA LYS A 85 -10.53 8.32 -8.30
C LYS A 85 -11.35 9.55 -8.69
N ALA A 86 -12.47 9.76 -8.04
CA ALA A 86 -13.31 10.91 -8.32
C ALA A 86 -12.96 12.13 -7.45
N ASP A 87 -12.06 11.97 -6.49
CA ASP A 87 -11.77 13.06 -5.57
C ASP A 87 -10.64 13.93 -6.09
N LYS A 88 -10.80 15.23 -6.00
CA LYS A 88 -9.82 16.14 -6.53
C LYS A 88 -8.48 16.03 -5.85
N GLN A 89 -8.49 15.76 -4.56
CA GLN A 89 -7.25 15.72 -3.82
C GLN A 89 -6.58 14.38 -3.87
N TRP A 90 -7.34 13.31 -3.92
CA TRP A 90 -6.78 11.97 -3.80
C TRP A 90 -6.75 11.14 -5.07
N HIS A 91 -7.21 11.68 -6.19
CA HIS A 91 -7.32 10.85 -7.40
C HIS A 91 -5.98 10.32 -7.90
N ASN A 92 -4.87 10.94 -7.50
CA ASN A 92 -3.56 10.46 -7.92
C ASN A 92 -2.89 9.57 -6.88
N LEU A 93 -3.59 9.20 -5.83
CA LEU A 93 -3.04 8.33 -4.81
C LEU A 93 -2.60 7.01 -5.43
N PRO A 94 -1.37 6.57 -5.21
CA PRO A 94 -0.95 5.26 -5.70
C PRO A 94 -1.67 4.17 -4.93
N ILE A 95 -2.27 3.24 -5.66
CA ILE A 95 -3.07 2.19 -5.05
C ILE A 95 -2.69 0.83 -5.62
N ILE A 96 -2.50 -0.14 -4.74
CA ILE A 96 -2.33 -1.53 -5.14
C ILE A 96 -3.52 -2.26 -4.56
N MET A 97 -4.34 -2.86 -5.43
CA MET A 97 -5.49 -3.63 -4.97
C MET A 97 -5.05 -5.01 -4.50
N LEU A 98 -5.62 -5.46 -3.40
CA LEU A 98 -5.35 -6.80 -2.88
C LEU A 98 -6.60 -7.63 -3.05
N THR A 99 -6.45 -8.85 -3.51
CA THR A 99 -7.62 -9.69 -3.76
C THR A 99 -7.30 -11.13 -3.41
N THR A 100 -8.28 -11.87 -2.94
CA THR A 100 -8.10 -13.29 -2.68
C THR A 100 -8.44 -14.11 -3.89
N THR A 101 -8.86 -13.50 -4.98
CA THR A 101 -9.26 -14.23 -6.15
C THR A 101 -8.64 -13.61 -7.38
N ASP A 102 -8.44 -14.43 -8.40
CA ASP A 102 -7.97 -13.91 -9.66
C ASP A 102 -9.14 -13.91 -10.64
N ASP A 103 -10.34 -13.79 -10.14
CA ASP A 103 -11.53 -13.70 -10.98
C ASP A 103 -11.36 -12.55 -11.98
N PRO A 104 -11.37 -12.84 -13.27
CA PRO A 104 -11.16 -11.78 -14.26
C PRO A 104 -12.16 -10.65 -14.18
N ARG A 105 -13.38 -10.92 -13.68
CA ARG A 105 -14.38 -9.87 -13.60
C ARG A 105 -14.01 -8.83 -12.55
N GLU A 106 -13.43 -9.28 -11.43
CA GLU A 106 -13.01 -8.34 -10.40
C GLU A 106 -11.83 -7.52 -10.86
N ILE A 107 -10.91 -8.17 -11.53
CA ILE A 107 -9.75 -7.48 -12.04
C ILE A 107 -10.16 -6.46 -13.11
N GLU A 108 -11.13 -6.83 -13.93
CA GLU A 108 -11.58 -5.91 -14.96
C GLU A 108 -12.27 -4.69 -14.37
N LYS A 109 -12.99 -4.86 -13.24
CA LYS A 109 -13.60 -3.73 -12.59
C LYS A 109 -12.53 -2.77 -12.06
N CYS A 110 -11.45 -3.31 -11.50
CA CYS A 110 -10.37 -2.46 -11.04
C CYS A 110 -9.79 -1.65 -12.18
N ARG A 111 -9.58 -2.32 -13.31
CA ARG A 111 -9.00 -1.67 -14.46
C ARG A 111 -9.92 -0.58 -15.00
N THR A 112 -11.22 -0.87 -15.05
CA THR A 112 -12.19 0.10 -15.52
C THR A 112 -12.22 1.33 -14.64
N LEU A 113 -11.98 1.16 -13.35
CA LEU A 113 -11.96 2.27 -12.44
C LEU A 113 -10.62 3.00 -12.40
N GLY A 114 -9.70 2.59 -13.23
CA GLY A 114 -8.44 3.32 -13.35
C GLY A 114 -7.28 2.75 -12.56
N CYS A 115 -7.44 1.56 -11.98
CA CYS A 115 -6.36 0.95 -11.22
C CYS A 115 -5.95 -0.34 -11.90
N ASN A 116 -4.67 -0.44 -12.25
CA ASN A 116 -4.19 -1.66 -12.88
C ASN A 116 -3.07 -2.31 -12.09
N CYS A 117 -2.92 -1.95 -10.82
CA CYS A 117 -1.95 -2.60 -9.96
C CYS A 117 -2.71 -3.46 -8.96
N TYR A 118 -2.53 -4.75 -9.02
CA TYR A 118 -3.22 -5.65 -8.10
C TYR A 118 -2.35 -6.84 -7.77
N ILE A 119 -2.53 -7.39 -6.58
CA ILE A 119 -1.78 -8.53 -6.13
C ILE A 119 -2.75 -9.51 -5.51
N THR A 120 -2.62 -10.79 -5.85
CA THR A 120 -3.43 -11.82 -5.26
C THR A 120 -2.81 -12.20 -3.92
N LYS A 121 -3.62 -12.30 -2.88
CA LYS A 121 -3.12 -12.66 -1.57
C LYS A 121 -2.76 -14.14 -1.56
N PRO A 122 -1.74 -14.53 -0.79
CA PRO A 122 -0.93 -13.69 0.09
C PRO A 122 0.05 -12.84 -0.72
N MET A 123 0.35 -11.67 -0.18
CA MET A 123 1.21 -10.76 -0.89
C MET A 123 2.66 -11.22 -0.76
N GLU A 124 3.33 -11.36 -1.89
CA GLU A 124 4.72 -11.71 -1.89
C GLU A 124 5.55 -10.49 -2.16
N TYR A 125 6.72 -10.42 -1.56
CA TYR A 125 7.54 -9.23 -1.67
C TYR A 125 7.91 -8.91 -3.11
N GLU A 126 8.19 -9.92 -3.92
CA GLU A 126 8.54 -9.67 -5.30
C GLU A 126 7.41 -9.03 -6.08
N ARG A 127 6.17 -9.48 -5.83
CA ARG A 127 5.04 -8.88 -6.50
C ARG A 127 4.84 -7.45 -6.02
N PHE A 128 5.05 -7.23 -4.73
CA PHE A 128 4.91 -5.90 -4.16
C PHE A 128 5.91 -4.93 -4.82
N THR A 129 7.17 -5.33 -4.92
CA THR A 129 8.16 -4.45 -5.51
C THR A 129 7.88 -4.21 -6.99
N GLU A 130 7.36 -5.21 -7.67
CA GLU A 130 7.01 -5.04 -9.06
C GLU A 130 5.91 -4.00 -9.23
N MET A 131 4.92 -4.02 -8.35
CA MET A 131 3.86 -3.04 -8.42
C MET A 131 4.36 -1.65 -8.04
N LEU A 132 5.31 -1.57 -7.11
CA LEU A 132 5.90 -0.28 -6.79
C LEU A 132 6.59 0.32 -8.00
N LYS A 133 7.27 -0.50 -8.78
CA LYS A 133 7.90 -0.01 -9.99
C LYS A 133 6.88 0.52 -10.97
N ARG A 134 5.76 -0.17 -11.11
CA ARG A 134 4.73 0.29 -12.02
C ARG A 134 4.18 1.63 -11.58
N LEU A 135 4.15 1.89 -10.28
CA LEU A 135 3.66 3.14 -9.76
C LEU A 135 4.74 4.21 -9.65
N GLY A 136 5.96 3.86 -10.01
CA GLY A 136 7.05 4.81 -9.93
C GLY A 136 7.56 5.04 -8.51
N LEU A 137 7.33 4.08 -7.62
CA LEU A 137 7.67 4.24 -6.22
C LEU A 137 8.80 3.36 -5.73
N SER A 138 9.48 2.66 -6.61
CA SER A 138 10.41 1.64 -6.17
C SER A 138 11.52 2.16 -5.27
N LEU A 139 11.86 3.43 -5.37
CA LEU A 139 12.92 3.97 -4.53
C LEU A 139 12.38 4.75 -3.34
N LEU A 140 11.08 4.87 -3.20
CA LEU A 140 10.51 5.69 -2.15
C LEU A 140 10.10 4.92 -0.91
N VAL A 141 9.90 3.62 -1.05
CA VAL A 141 9.38 2.85 0.05
C VAL A 141 10.44 1.96 0.67
N VAL A 142 11.15 1.23 -0.15
CA VAL A 142 12.09 0.27 0.37
C VAL A 142 13.42 0.90 0.60
N GLN A 143 14.07 0.73 1.75
CA GLN A 143 15.22 1.30 1.96
C GLN A 143 16.11 0.53 2.57
N THR A 144 16.39 -0.02 2.94
CA THR A 144 17.13 -0.79 3.54
C THR A 144 18.08 -1.38 3.27
N PRO A 145 18.67 -1.35 3.43
CA PRO A 145 19.68 -1.89 3.08
C PRO A 145 20.07 -2.94 3.82
N LYS A 146 20.37 -3.31 3.98
CA LYS A 146 20.62 -4.20 4.44
C LYS A 146 21.55 -4.67 4.74
N ILE A 147 22.18 -4.56 4.85
CA ILE A 147 23.05 -5.00 5.03
C ILE A 147 23.36 -5.74 5.41
N GLN A 148 23.72 -5.95 5.46
CA GLN A 148 24.05 -6.70 5.67
C GLN A 148 24.38 -7.25 6.25
N PRO A 149 24.68 -7.63 6.38
CA PRO A 149 25.01 -8.42 6.80
C PRO A 149 25.40 -8.79 7.16
N GLN A 150 25.53 -8.61 7.25
CA GLN A 150 25.92 -9.10 7.54
C GLN A 150 26.27 -9.47 7.87
N ASN A 151 26.76 -9.29 8.00
CA ASN A 151 27.20 -9.73 8.32
C ASN A 151 27.48 -10.38 8.57
N GLY A 152 27.59 -10.42 8.68
CA GLY A 152 28.00 -11.23 8.92
C GLY A 152 28.39 -11.61 8.85
N GLN A 153 28.52 -11.51 8.91
CA GLN A 153 29.03 -11.99 8.94
C GLN A 153 29.44 -12.31 9.12
N GLY A 154 29.61 -12.16 9.14
CA GLY A 154 30.15 -12.47 9.43
C GLY A 154 30.64 -12.88 9.69
N GLY A 155 30.62 -12.86 9.75
CA GLY A 155 31.17 -13.28 10.01
C GLY A 155 31.70 -13.72 10.24
N LYS A 156 31.69 -13.76 10.25
CA LYS A 156 32.31 -14.15 10.34
C LYS A 156 32.90 -14.26 10.50
N LEU A 157 33.23 -14.09 10.61
CA LEU A 157 33.78 -14.20 10.64
C LEU A 157 34.15 -14.40 10.80
N THR A 158 34.58 -14.47 10.92
CA THR A 158 34.92 -14.83 10.98
C THR A 158 34.96 -14.88 11.05
#